data_9269405db58faee217443a7f007e75aa
#
_entry.id   9269405db58faee217443a7f007e75aa
#
_cell.length_a   1.000
_cell.length_b   1.000
_cell.length_c   1.000
_cell.angle_alpha   90.00
_cell.angle_beta   90.00
_cell.angle_gamma   90.00
#
_symmetry.space_group_name_H-M   'P 1'
#
loop_
_entity.id
_entity.type
_entity.pdbx_description
1 polymer ?
#
loop_
_entity_poly.entity_id
_entity_poly.type
_entity_poly.pdbx_seq_one_letter_code
_entity_poly.pdbx_strand_id
1 'polypeptide(L)'
;KRIRQKHTGYYWFIGLPGTGKTLLLYDLAMKLSGRQKVCLIHCGRAGKEWRILHERLRRIDYLSDEQIHENMDLSEYNGVLIDEAHLLSEENLQMILQACGQQPVIFSSDCEDMISPEELDRNTVKAMRHLPEMQTYHLTNRIRTNAELSSFIQHMMHLPKQRYTRNYPHITVLYANDEIEAENLLCDARRQGYFYPQDEIPDHGIDCLAVQLDSRYYYDEQKFLRSTKTKRSEQSDVRKLFHQLNQAKESLILVIKENPAVYETLLDLLQ
;
A
#
# COMPACT_ATOMS: atom_id res chain seq x y z
N LYS A 1 -6.43 10.24 22.55
CA LYS A 1 -7.04 10.38 23.89
C LYS A 1 -8.21 9.40 24.11
N ARG A 2 -9.18 9.26 23.17
CA ARG A 2 -10.38 8.41 23.36
C ARG A 2 -10.08 6.91 23.48
N ILE A 3 -9.16 6.38 22.69
CA ILE A 3 -8.74 4.96 22.76
C ILE A 3 -8.15 4.62 24.13
N ARG A 4 -7.44 5.55 24.78
CA ARG A 4 -6.92 5.37 26.14
C ARG A 4 -7.98 5.36 27.24
N GLN A 5 -9.17 5.93 26.97
CA GLN A 5 -10.22 6.06 27.99
C GLN A 5 -11.21 4.91 27.97
N LYS A 6 -11.47 4.31 26.81
CA LYS A 6 -12.47 3.24 26.65
C LYS A 6 -11.90 1.81 26.65
N HIS A 7 -10.60 1.60 26.49
CA HIS A 7 -9.91 0.29 26.46
C HIS A 7 -10.59 -0.84 25.66
N THR A 8 -11.63 -0.55 24.88
CA THR A 8 -12.47 -1.52 24.15
C THR A 8 -12.97 -0.87 22.85
N GLY A 9 -13.43 -1.68 21.89
CA GLY A 9 -14.09 -1.24 20.65
C GLY A 9 -13.21 -1.30 19.42
N TYR A 10 -13.83 -0.96 18.31
CA TYR A 10 -13.20 -1.01 16.98
C TYR A 10 -12.88 0.39 16.51
N TYR A 11 -11.66 0.57 15.98
CA TYR A 11 -11.15 1.84 15.48
C TYR A 11 -10.59 1.65 14.09
N TRP A 12 -10.92 2.53 13.16
CA TRP A 12 -10.48 2.41 11.79
C TRP A 12 -9.89 3.71 11.26
N PHE A 13 -8.61 3.68 10.91
CA PHE A 13 -7.90 4.77 10.28
C PHE A 13 -7.85 4.56 8.78
N ILE A 14 -8.54 5.43 8.03
CA ILE A 14 -8.60 5.42 6.58
C ILE A 14 -7.78 6.59 6.06
N GLY A 15 -6.97 6.36 5.04
CA GLY A 15 -6.22 7.43 4.39
C GLY A 15 -5.48 6.91 3.17
N LEU A 16 -5.16 7.82 2.28
CA LEU A 16 -4.41 7.55 1.06
C LEU A 16 -2.97 7.08 1.36
N PRO A 17 -2.25 6.47 0.39
CA PRO A 17 -0.84 6.16 0.56
C PRO A 17 -0.06 7.40 1.01
N GLY A 18 0.91 7.20 1.90
CA GLY A 18 1.73 8.29 2.40
C GLY A 18 1.10 9.24 3.42
N THR A 19 -0.12 8.99 3.89
CA THR A 19 -0.77 9.80 4.96
C THR A 19 -0.28 9.48 6.37
N GLY A 20 0.65 8.52 6.53
CA GLY A 20 1.23 8.16 7.82
C GLY A 20 0.41 7.17 8.64
N LYS A 21 -0.47 6.37 8.02
CA LYS A 21 -1.27 5.31 8.69
C LYS A 21 -0.40 4.38 9.53
N THR A 22 0.60 3.78 8.92
CA THR A 22 1.55 2.86 9.58
C THR A 22 2.28 3.53 10.74
N LEU A 23 2.78 4.76 10.56
CA LEU A 23 3.44 5.52 11.63
C LEU A 23 2.49 5.78 12.80
N LEU A 24 1.23 6.12 12.51
CA LEU A 24 0.21 6.29 13.53
C LEU A 24 -0.07 4.99 14.30
N LEU A 25 -0.13 3.85 13.60
CA LEU A 25 -0.29 2.54 14.24
C LEU A 25 0.90 2.22 15.15
N TYR A 26 2.13 2.46 14.72
CA TYR A 26 3.31 2.28 15.57
C TYR A 26 3.30 3.18 16.81
N ASP A 27 2.94 4.45 16.66
CA ASP A 27 2.80 5.36 17.80
C ASP A 27 1.74 4.87 18.79
N LEU A 28 0.62 4.37 18.29
CA LEU A 28 -0.43 3.76 19.12
C LEU A 28 0.06 2.46 19.77
N ALA A 29 0.72 1.57 19.04
CA ALA A 29 1.28 0.34 19.58
C ALA A 29 2.27 0.61 20.69
N MET A 30 3.20 1.55 20.52
CA MET A 30 4.14 1.97 21.57
C MET A 30 3.41 2.53 22.80
N LYS A 31 2.36 3.31 22.61
CA LYS A 31 1.57 3.88 23.71
C LYS A 31 0.76 2.83 24.45
N LEU A 32 0.19 1.85 23.75
CA LEU A 32 -0.58 0.77 24.35
C LEU A 32 0.32 -0.26 25.03
N SER A 33 1.53 -0.51 24.51
CA SER A 33 2.49 -1.47 25.05
C SER A 33 3.18 -1.03 26.35
N GLY A 34 2.85 0.15 26.87
CA GLY A 34 3.51 0.69 28.07
C GLY A 34 3.44 -0.20 29.32
N ARG A 35 2.36 -0.98 29.48
CA ARG A 35 2.15 -1.87 30.65
C ARG A 35 1.99 -3.34 30.26
N GLN A 36 1.37 -3.63 29.13
CA GLN A 36 1.04 -4.97 28.66
C GLN A 36 1.46 -5.12 27.19
N LYS A 37 1.57 -6.35 26.70
CA LYS A 37 1.86 -6.63 25.30
C LYS A 37 0.74 -6.16 24.38
N VAL A 38 1.10 -5.79 23.18
CA VAL A 38 0.18 -5.53 22.06
C VAL A 38 0.57 -6.41 20.87
N CYS A 39 -0.41 -6.76 20.05
CA CYS A 39 -0.20 -7.47 18.80
C CYS A 39 -0.32 -6.50 17.63
N LEU A 40 0.63 -6.51 16.73
CA LEU A 40 0.60 -5.78 15.48
C LEU A 40 0.63 -6.78 14.32
N ILE A 41 -0.45 -6.82 13.55
CA ILE A 41 -0.60 -7.68 12.38
C ILE A 41 -0.40 -6.83 11.14
N HIS A 42 0.50 -7.25 10.26
CA HIS A 42 0.68 -6.61 8.96
C HIS A 42 0.15 -7.50 7.85
N CYS A 43 -0.69 -6.93 6.99
CA CYS A 43 -1.25 -7.64 5.87
C CYS A 43 -0.41 -7.35 4.61
N GLY A 44 -0.12 -8.40 3.86
CA GLY A 44 0.72 -8.32 2.68
C GLY A 44 2.21 -8.41 2.98
N ARG A 45 3.05 -7.80 2.15
CA ARG A 45 4.51 -7.93 2.25
C ARG A 45 5.08 -7.03 3.35
N ALA A 46 5.57 -7.62 4.42
CA ALA A 46 6.31 -6.91 5.45
C ALA A 46 7.72 -6.50 4.94
N GLY A 47 8.12 -5.26 5.19
CA GLY A 47 9.48 -4.77 4.93
C GLY A 47 10.51 -5.32 5.91
N LYS A 48 11.80 -5.07 5.65
CA LYS A 48 12.90 -5.47 6.56
C LYS A 48 12.85 -4.79 7.92
N GLU A 49 12.28 -3.59 7.99
CA GLU A 49 12.12 -2.82 9.23
C GLU A 49 11.33 -3.54 10.30
N TRP A 50 10.39 -4.38 9.91
CA TRP A 50 9.60 -5.20 10.83
C TRP A 50 10.46 -6.07 11.74
N ARG A 51 11.52 -6.68 11.19
CA ARG A 51 12.47 -7.48 11.98
C ARG A 51 13.20 -6.61 13.01
N ILE A 52 13.67 -5.44 12.59
CA ILE A 52 14.40 -4.50 13.45
C ILE A 52 13.50 -3.99 14.58
N LEU A 53 12.25 -3.68 14.27
CA LEU A 53 11.28 -3.23 15.27
C LEU A 53 10.91 -4.34 16.25
N HIS A 54 10.71 -5.56 15.76
CA HIS A 54 10.46 -6.73 16.62
C HIS A 54 11.60 -7.00 17.59
N GLU A 55 12.84 -6.90 17.16
CA GLU A 55 14.02 -7.08 18.03
C GLU A 55 14.15 -5.99 19.09
N ARG A 56 13.72 -4.77 18.79
CA ARG A 56 13.88 -3.60 19.69
C ARG A 56 12.71 -3.38 20.63
N LEU A 57 11.50 -3.75 20.24
CA LEU A 57 10.26 -3.44 20.97
C LEU A 57 9.64 -4.72 21.59
N ARG A 58 10.23 -5.20 22.68
CA ARG A 58 9.90 -6.48 23.34
C ARG A 58 8.43 -6.66 23.79
N ARG A 59 7.62 -5.60 23.81
CA ARG A 59 6.19 -5.65 24.19
C ARG A 59 5.25 -5.50 23.03
N ILE A 60 5.76 -5.55 21.81
CA ILE A 60 4.99 -5.56 20.58
C ILE A 60 5.30 -6.86 19.86
N ASP A 61 4.34 -7.75 19.79
CA ASP A 61 4.44 -8.97 19.02
C ASP A 61 3.95 -8.68 17.60
N TYR A 62 4.76 -9.06 16.60
CA TYR A 62 4.50 -8.81 15.19
C TYR A 62 4.09 -10.10 14.51
N LEU A 63 2.97 -10.08 13.81
CA LEU A 63 2.46 -11.18 13.01
C LEU A 63 2.26 -10.72 11.55
N SER A 64 2.39 -11.63 10.61
CA SER A 64 1.89 -11.46 9.26
C SER A 64 0.49 -12.08 9.15
N ASP A 65 -0.27 -11.66 8.14
CA ASP A 65 -1.57 -12.26 7.83
C ASP A 65 -1.49 -13.76 7.49
N GLU A 66 -0.32 -14.24 7.04
CA GLU A 66 -0.05 -15.67 6.80
C GLU A 66 0.04 -16.50 8.10
N GLN A 67 0.24 -15.86 9.25
CA GLN A 67 0.34 -16.52 10.57
C GLN A 67 -1.01 -16.59 11.29
N ILE A 68 -2.09 -16.08 10.69
CA ILE A 68 -3.44 -16.16 11.25
C ILE A 68 -3.97 -17.57 11.09
N HIS A 69 -4.50 -18.14 12.18
CA HIS A 69 -5.09 -19.48 12.18
C HIS A 69 -6.20 -19.60 13.23
N GLU A 70 -7.10 -20.55 13.07
CA GLU A 70 -8.32 -20.72 13.89
C GLU A 70 -8.08 -20.86 15.41
N ASN A 71 -6.93 -21.39 15.83
CA ASN A 71 -6.64 -21.63 17.25
C ASN A 71 -5.76 -20.55 17.90
N MET A 72 -5.62 -19.39 17.25
CA MET A 72 -4.85 -18.29 17.86
C MET A 72 -5.65 -17.66 18.99
N ASP A 73 -4.94 -17.18 20.01
CA ASP A 73 -5.52 -16.43 21.12
C ASP A 73 -4.87 -15.05 21.18
N LEU A 74 -5.67 -14.03 20.98
CA LEU A 74 -5.26 -12.63 21.04
C LEU A 74 -5.82 -11.91 22.28
N SER A 75 -6.56 -12.61 23.13
CA SER A 75 -7.28 -12.01 24.27
C SER A 75 -6.35 -11.42 25.36
N GLU A 76 -5.10 -11.92 25.44
CA GLU A 76 -4.11 -11.44 26.40
C GLU A 76 -3.46 -10.11 26.02
N TYR A 77 -3.61 -9.67 24.77
CA TYR A 77 -3.02 -8.40 24.34
C TYR A 77 -3.84 -7.20 24.80
N ASN A 78 -3.17 -6.14 25.16
CA ASN A 78 -3.79 -4.85 25.52
C ASN A 78 -4.39 -4.09 24.32
N GLY A 79 -4.17 -4.60 23.12
CA GLY A 79 -4.71 -4.11 21.86
C GLY A 79 -4.17 -4.91 20.69
N VAL A 80 -4.99 -5.04 19.67
CA VAL A 80 -4.64 -5.66 18.40
C VAL A 80 -4.70 -4.59 17.32
N LEU A 81 -3.59 -4.39 16.62
CA LEU A 81 -3.46 -3.41 15.57
C LEU A 81 -3.23 -4.12 14.23
N ILE A 82 -3.94 -3.70 13.20
CA ILE A 82 -3.90 -4.36 11.89
C ILE A 82 -3.59 -3.32 10.84
N ASP A 83 -2.41 -3.43 10.23
CA ASP A 83 -1.97 -2.55 9.15
C ASP A 83 -2.34 -3.15 7.80
N GLU A 84 -2.68 -2.28 6.85
CA GLU A 84 -3.16 -2.64 5.50
C GLU A 84 -4.35 -3.63 5.54
N ALA A 85 -5.28 -3.41 6.47
CA ALA A 85 -6.39 -4.32 6.77
C ALA A 85 -7.31 -4.60 5.56
N HIS A 86 -7.32 -3.76 4.53
CA HIS A 86 -8.04 -4.00 3.27
C HIS A 86 -7.49 -5.21 2.48
N LEU A 87 -6.26 -5.63 2.77
CA LEU A 87 -5.63 -6.81 2.16
C LEU A 87 -6.02 -8.14 2.85
N LEU A 88 -6.61 -8.09 4.04
CA LEU A 88 -7.12 -9.30 4.71
C LEU A 88 -8.18 -10.00 3.88
N SER A 89 -8.21 -11.32 3.95
CA SER A 89 -9.40 -12.08 3.56
C SER A 89 -10.51 -11.91 4.60
N GLU A 90 -11.76 -12.09 4.20
CA GLU A 90 -12.90 -12.06 5.13
C GLU A 90 -12.76 -13.15 6.22
N GLU A 91 -12.24 -14.32 5.84
CA GLU A 91 -11.95 -15.44 6.73
C GLU A 91 -10.92 -15.07 7.81
N ASN A 92 -9.78 -14.49 7.41
CA ASN A 92 -8.77 -14.01 8.36
C ASN A 92 -9.31 -12.91 9.29
N LEU A 93 -10.13 -12.01 8.77
CA LEU A 93 -10.80 -11.00 9.61
C LEU A 93 -11.67 -11.67 10.67
N GLN A 94 -12.47 -12.67 10.31
CA GLN A 94 -13.33 -13.39 11.26
C GLN A 94 -12.49 -14.14 12.31
N MET A 95 -11.41 -14.80 11.92
CA MET A 95 -10.50 -15.47 12.86
C MET A 95 -9.88 -14.51 13.86
N ILE A 96 -9.41 -13.33 13.41
CA ILE A 96 -8.87 -12.29 14.31
C ILE A 96 -9.94 -11.82 15.29
N LEU A 97 -11.15 -11.53 14.80
CA LEU A 97 -12.24 -11.04 15.65
C LEU A 97 -12.67 -12.06 16.70
N GLN A 98 -12.67 -13.36 16.37
CA GLN A 98 -12.95 -14.45 17.30
C GLN A 98 -11.83 -14.65 18.30
N ALA A 99 -10.57 -14.48 17.90
CA ALA A 99 -9.40 -14.58 18.75
C ALA A 99 -9.26 -13.40 19.73
N CYS A 100 -9.87 -12.25 19.42
CA CYS A 100 -9.85 -11.07 20.27
C CYS A 100 -10.84 -11.19 21.45
N GLY A 101 -10.45 -10.66 22.62
CA GLY A 101 -11.33 -10.44 23.76
C GLY A 101 -12.04 -9.08 23.69
N GLN A 102 -12.00 -8.33 24.80
CA GLN A 102 -12.60 -6.99 24.88
C GLN A 102 -11.63 -5.83 24.60
N GLN A 103 -10.38 -6.12 24.26
CA GLN A 103 -9.37 -5.10 23.97
C GLN A 103 -9.72 -4.31 22.69
N PRO A 104 -9.14 -3.12 22.51
CA PRO A 104 -9.33 -2.35 21.30
C PRO A 104 -8.71 -3.07 20.09
N VAL A 105 -9.45 -3.14 19.01
CA VAL A 105 -8.97 -3.59 17.70
C VAL A 105 -8.89 -2.38 16.77
N ILE A 106 -7.70 -2.12 16.23
CA ILE A 106 -7.40 -0.92 15.50
C ILE A 106 -6.97 -1.29 14.09
N PHE A 107 -7.74 -0.87 13.11
CA PHE A 107 -7.46 -1.10 11.70
C PHE A 107 -6.85 0.14 11.06
N SER A 108 -5.87 -0.05 10.17
CA SER A 108 -5.52 0.94 9.17
C SER A 108 -5.73 0.37 7.78
N SER A 109 -6.25 1.17 6.88
CA SER A 109 -6.43 0.76 5.50
C SER A 109 -6.43 1.94 4.54
N ASP A 110 -6.11 1.62 3.31
CA ASP A 110 -6.34 2.47 2.17
C ASP A 110 -7.46 1.88 1.34
N CYS A 111 -8.66 2.44 1.46
CA CYS A 111 -9.82 1.93 0.73
C CYS A 111 -9.81 2.32 -0.75
N GLU A 112 -8.91 3.25 -1.16
CA GLU A 112 -8.71 3.64 -2.54
C GLU A 112 -7.59 2.85 -3.22
N ASP A 113 -6.87 2.04 -2.45
CA ASP A 113 -5.69 1.27 -2.85
C ASP A 113 -6.03 -0.11 -3.41
N MET A 114 -7.25 -0.29 -3.88
CA MET A 114 -7.69 -1.53 -4.51
C MET A 114 -7.29 -1.50 -5.99
N ILE A 115 -6.12 -2.06 -6.28
CA ILE A 115 -5.51 -2.06 -7.61
C ILE A 115 -5.83 -3.30 -8.44
N SER A 116 -6.76 -4.14 -7.97
CA SER A 116 -7.23 -5.30 -8.72
C SER A 116 -8.73 -5.56 -8.50
N PRO A 117 -9.44 -6.18 -9.50
CA PRO A 117 -10.82 -6.59 -9.33
C PRO A 117 -11.03 -7.52 -8.12
N GLU A 118 -10.10 -8.43 -7.89
CA GLU A 118 -10.16 -9.39 -6.79
C GLU A 118 -10.12 -8.69 -5.43
N GLU A 119 -9.43 -7.57 -5.32
CA GLU A 119 -9.40 -6.75 -4.09
C GLU A 119 -10.69 -5.96 -3.92
N LEU A 120 -11.29 -5.46 -5.02
CA LEU A 120 -12.59 -4.79 -4.99
C LEU A 120 -13.71 -5.73 -4.56
N ASP A 121 -13.64 -6.99 -4.97
CA ASP A 121 -14.63 -8.02 -4.65
C ASP A 121 -14.50 -8.55 -3.22
N ARG A 122 -13.41 -8.27 -2.52
CA ARG A 122 -13.23 -8.65 -1.12
C ARG A 122 -14.25 -7.92 -0.23
N ASN A 123 -15.05 -8.70 0.48
CA ASN A 123 -16.06 -8.15 1.40
C ASN A 123 -15.47 -7.60 2.71
N THR A 124 -14.15 -7.71 2.92
CA THR A 124 -13.47 -7.33 4.17
C THR A 124 -13.73 -5.88 4.58
N VAL A 125 -13.64 -4.95 3.63
CA VAL A 125 -13.93 -3.52 3.89
C VAL A 125 -15.39 -3.32 4.27
N LYS A 126 -16.33 -4.06 3.63
CA LYS A 126 -17.75 -4.03 4.01
C LYS A 126 -17.95 -4.62 5.40
N ALA A 127 -17.35 -5.78 5.68
CA ALA A 127 -17.42 -6.43 6.98
C ALA A 127 -16.90 -5.51 8.10
N MET A 128 -15.74 -4.86 7.90
CA MET A 128 -15.22 -3.88 8.86
C MET A 128 -16.18 -2.72 9.12
N ARG A 129 -16.84 -2.19 8.08
CA ARG A 129 -17.83 -1.09 8.24
C ARG A 129 -19.02 -1.47 9.10
N HIS A 130 -19.38 -2.74 9.13
CA HIS A 130 -20.53 -3.25 9.90
C HIS A 130 -20.19 -3.73 11.30
N LEU A 131 -18.91 -3.61 11.72
CA LEU A 131 -18.54 -3.94 13.10
C LEU A 131 -19.24 -2.99 14.10
N PRO A 132 -19.73 -3.52 15.22
CA PRO A 132 -20.49 -2.74 16.19
C PRO A 132 -19.62 -1.59 16.77
N GLU A 133 -20.20 -0.42 16.89
CA GLU A 133 -19.54 0.77 17.45
C GLU A 133 -18.21 1.15 16.75
N MET A 134 -18.02 0.80 15.47
CA MET A 134 -16.82 1.19 14.71
C MET A 134 -16.64 2.70 14.68
N GLN A 135 -15.49 3.14 15.14
CA GLN A 135 -15.09 4.55 15.08
C GLN A 135 -14.11 4.77 13.94
N THR A 136 -14.55 5.50 12.93
CA THR A 136 -13.77 5.77 11.72
C THR A 136 -13.09 7.14 11.78
N TYR A 137 -11.82 7.20 11.40
CA TYR A 137 -11.01 8.41 11.33
C TYR A 137 -10.36 8.52 9.95
N HIS A 138 -10.51 9.67 9.32
CA HIS A 138 -9.91 9.95 8.02
C HIS A 138 -8.62 10.76 8.18
N LEU A 139 -7.54 10.25 7.60
CA LEU A 139 -6.26 10.92 7.49
C LEU A 139 -6.19 11.61 6.13
N THR A 140 -6.19 12.93 6.13
CA THR A 140 -6.29 13.75 4.91
C THR A 140 -4.97 14.35 4.46
N ASN A 141 -4.01 14.50 5.38
CA ASN A 141 -2.72 15.12 5.06
C ASN A 141 -1.73 14.10 4.52
N ARG A 142 -1.31 14.26 3.28
CA ARG A 142 -0.24 13.46 2.68
C ARG A 142 1.12 13.94 3.17
N ILE A 143 1.92 13.02 3.68
CA ILE A 143 3.26 13.31 4.22
C ILE A 143 4.35 12.97 3.18
N ARG A 144 4.10 11.99 2.30
CA ARG A 144 5.14 11.42 1.42
C ARG A 144 5.01 11.79 -0.05
N THR A 145 3.81 11.94 -0.61
CA THR A 145 3.61 12.08 -2.06
C THR A 145 2.82 13.35 -2.36
N ASN A 146 3.15 14.06 -3.44
CA ASN A 146 2.33 15.17 -3.86
C ASN A 146 1.01 14.67 -4.49
N ALA A 147 0.00 15.54 -4.52
CA ALA A 147 -1.35 15.19 -4.98
C ALA A 147 -1.39 14.80 -6.48
N GLU A 148 -0.49 15.36 -7.27
CA GLU A 148 -0.33 15.09 -8.69
C GLU A 148 0.12 13.64 -8.92
N LEU A 149 1.27 13.26 -8.34
CA LEU A 149 1.82 11.92 -8.46
C LEU A 149 0.83 10.85 -7.98
N SER A 150 0.21 11.06 -6.82
CA SER A 150 -0.81 10.13 -6.31
C SER A 150 -1.99 9.97 -7.26
N SER A 151 -2.49 11.07 -7.82
CA SER A 151 -3.62 11.01 -8.77
C SER A 151 -3.25 10.26 -10.03
N PHE A 152 -2.06 10.51 -10.57
CA PHE A 152 -1.58 9.80 -11.75
C PHE A 152 -1.39 8.31 -11.47
N ILE A 153 -0.74 7.96 -10.34
CA ILE A 153 -0.51 6.56 -9.97
C ILE A 153 -1.84 5.81 -9.83
N GLN A 154 -2.85 6.39 -9.18
CA GLN A 154 -4.17 5.78 -9.08
C GLN A 154 -4.81 5.55 -10.46
N HIS A 155 -4.78 6.57 -11.32
CA HIS A 155 -5.32 6.45 -12.68
C HIS A 155 -4.52 5.45 -13.54
N MET A 156 -3.20 5.35 -13.34
CA MET A 156 -2.37 4.36 -14.00
C MET A 156 -2.72 2.93 -13.55
N MET A 157 -3.02 2.70 -12.28
CA MET A 157 -3.40 1.36 -11.78
C MET A 157 -4.79 0.95 -12.23
N HIS A 158 -5.72 1.91 -12.28
CA HIS A 158 -7.09 1.70 -12.74
C HIS A 158 -7.53 2.90 -13.57
N LEU A 159 -7.63 2.70 -14.89
CA LEU A 159 -7.95 3.78 -15.82
C LEU A 159 -9.34 4.36 -15.52
N PRO A 160 -9.49 5.68 -15.50
CA PRO A 160 -10.75 6.32 -15.18
C PRO A 160 -11.79 6.06 -16.30
N LYS A 161 -13.06 5.96 -15.90
CA LYS A 161 -14.18 5.80 -16.85
C LYS A 161 -14.38 7.02 -17.73
N GLN A 162 -14.06 8.22 -17.23
CA GLN A 162 -14.13 9.50 -17.94
C GLN A 162 -12.72 10.09 -18.01
N ARG A 163 -12.40 10.73 -19.13
CA ARG A 163 -11.15 11.49 -19.24
C ARG A 163 -11.18 12.66 -18.30
N TYR A 164 -10.19 12.74 -17.42
CA TYR A 164 -9.94 13.90 -16.59
C TYR A 164 -8.83 14.71 -17.24
N THR A 165 -9.10 15.94 -17.63
CA THR A 165 -8.06 16.89 -18.01
C THR A 165 -7.30 17.33 -16.76
N ARG A 166 -6.24 16.65 -16.44
CA ARG A 166 -5.28 17.06 -15.41
C ARG A 166 -3.91 17.22 -16.04
N ASN A 167 -3.24 18.29 -15.71
CA ASN A 167 -1.86 18.50 -16.09
C ASN A 167 -0.95 17.80 -15.07
N TYR A 168 -0.01 16.98 -15.54
CA TYR A 168 0.96 16.24 -14.73
C TYR A 168 2.40 16.67 -15.09
N PRO A 169 2.82 17.90 -14.76
CA PRO A 169 4.10 18.49 -15.19
C PRO A 169 5.34 17.77 -14.65
N HIS A 170 5.20 17.02 -13.53
CA HIS A 170 6.33 16.30 -12.91
C HIS A 170 6.38 14.80 -13.28
N ILE A 171 5.60 14.40 -14.28
CA ILE A 171 5.56 13.02 -14.75
C ILE A 171 5.99 12.98 -16.21
N THR A 172 6.97 12.12 -16.50
CA THR A 172 7.48 11.90 -17.84
C THR A 172 7.34 10.44 -18.22
N VAL A 173 6.78 10.17 -19.40
CA VAL A 173 6.66 8.81 -19.95
C VAL A 173 7.53 8.73 -21.20
N LEU A 174 8.49 7.81 -21.20
CA LEU A 174 9.45 7.59 -22.27
C LEU A 174 9.25 6.18 -22.83
N TYR A 175 9.43 6.03 -24.15
CA TYR A 175 9.37 4.74 -24.82
C TYR A 175 10.77 4.27 -25.20
N ALA A 176 11.00 2.96 -25.05
CA ALA A 176 12.22 2.29 -25.50
C ALA A 176 11.86 1.11 -26.40
N ASN A 177 12.50 1.05 -27.57
CA ASN A 177 12.25 -0.02 -28.55
C ASN A 177 12.95 -1.33 -28.18
N ASP A 178 13.97 -1.29 -27.33
CA ASP A 178 14.73 -2.44 -26.89
C ASP A 178 15.38 -2.20 -25.50
N GLU A 179 16.11 -3.20 -25.02
CA GLU A 179 16.80 -3.17 -23.73
C GLU A 179 17.88 -2.09 -23.69
N ILE A 180 18.65 -1.92 -24.79
CA ILE A 180 19.78 -0.97 -24.87
C ILE A 180 19.24 0.46 -24.74
N GLU A 181 18.17 0.77 -25.45
CA GLU A 181 17.53 2.08 -25.39
C GLU A 181 16.94 2.33 -23.99
N ALA A 182 16.30 1.34 -23.37
CA ALA A 182 15.77 1.45 -22.03
C ALA A 182 16.88 1.72 -21.00
N GLU A 183 18.01 1.00 -21.07
CA GLU A 183 19.16 1.24 -20.21
C GLU A 183 19.75 2.64 -20.39
N ASN A 184 19.84 3.13 -21.63
CA ASN A 184 20.33 4.48 -21.90
C ASN A 184 19.40 5.54 -21.28
N LEU A 185 18.10 5.42 -21.44
CA LEU A 185 17.12 6.33 -20.85
C LEU A 185 17.19 6.32 -19.31
N LEU A 186 17.35 5.16 -18.69
CA LEU A 186 17.53 5.04 -17.25
C LEU A 186 18.87 5.59 -16.75
N CYS A 187 19.96 5.42 -17.53
CA CYS A 187 21.23 6.04 -17.24
C CYS A 187 21.15 7.58 -17.29
N ASP A 188 20.46 8.12 -18.29
CA ASP A 188 20.24 9.56 -18.40
C ASP A 188 19.35 10.10 -17.26
N ALA A 189 18.32 9.38 -16.87
CA ALA A 189 17.52 9.71 -15.70
C ALA A 189 18.38 9.74 -14.41
N ARG A 190 19.28 8.77 -14.23
CA ARG A 190 20.25 8.78 -13.09
C ARG A 190 21.18 9.98 -13.10
N ARG A 191 21.67 10.38 -14.27
CA ARG A 191 22.51 11.59 -14.41
C ARG A 191 21.75 12.86 -14.03
N GLN A 192 20.42 12.87 -14.22
CA GLN A 192 19.53 13.95 -13.81
C GLN A 192 19.12 13.88 -12.34
N GLY A 193 19.62 12.89 -11.57
CA GLY A 193 19.35 12.74 -10.15
C GLY A 193 18.17 11.84 -9.80
N TYR A 194 17.59 11.13 -10.78
CA TYR A 194 16.53 10.16 -10.52
C TYR A 194 17.11 8.87 -9.93
N PHE A 195 16.45 8.36 -8.92
CA PHE A 195 16.75 7.05 -8.36
C PHE A 195 16.05 5.97 -9.19
N TYR A 196 16.78 4.94 -9.59
CA TYR A 196 16.23 3.75 -10.23
C TYR A 196 16.50 2.52 -9.35
N PRO A 197 15.49 1.88 -8.76
CA PRO A 197 15.67 0.70 -7.92
C PRO A 197 15.99 -0.52 -8.77
N GLN A 198 17.18 -1.11 -8.60
CA GLN A 198 17.54 -2.37 -9.24
C GLN A 198 17.06 -3.59 -8.43
N ASP A 199 17.21 -3.58 -7.10
CA ASP A 199 16.87 -4.72 -6.23
C ASP A 199 16.10 -4.34 -4.96
N GLU A 200 16.34 -3.20 -4.36
CA GLU A 200 15.70 -2.80 -3.10
C GLU A 200 15.24 -1.34 -3.17
N ILE A 201 13.99 -1.14 -2.82
CA ILE A 201 13.43 0.20 -2.70
C ILE A 201 13.67 0.65 -1.28
N PRO A 202 14.27 1.84 -1.07
CA PRO A 202 14.34 2.43 0.25
C PRO A 202 12.93 2.68 0.78
N ASP A 203 12.69 2.36 2.05
CA ASP A 203 11.38 2.62 2.69
C ASP A 203 11.16 4.10 3.05
N HIS A 204 12.13 4.95 2.78
CA HIS A 204 11.98 6.41 2.85
C HIS A 204 11.70 6.96 1.45
N GLY A 205 10.75 7.88 1.35
CA GLY A 205 10.32 8.44 0.07
C GLY A 205 11.49 9.06 -0.71
N ILE A 206 11.46 8.90 -2.03
CA ILE A 206 12.48 9.30 -3.01
C ILE A 206 11.97 10.55 -3.72
N ASP A 207 12.76 11.60 -3.79
CA ASP A 207 12.33 12.86 -4.41
C ASP A 207 12.04 12.65 -5.92
N CYS A 208 13.01 12.08 -6.64
CA CYS A 208 12.91 11.82 -8.08
C CYS A 208 13.09 10.32 -8.36
N LEU A 209 12.06 9.66 -8.86
CA LEU A 209 12.04 8.21 -9.11
C LEU A 209 11.94 7.91 -10.60
N ALA A 210 12.73 6.96 -11.09
CA ALA A 210 12.58 6.36 -12.41
C ALA A 210 12.17 4.88 -12.27
N VAL A 211 11.21 4.42 -13.06
CA VAL A 211 10.72 3.04 -13.05
C VAL A 211 10.57 2.53 -14.47
N GLN A 212 10.90 1.26 -14.70
CA GLN A 212 10.73 0.59 -15.98
C GLN A 212 9.51 -0.34 -15.95
N LEU A 213 8.70 -0.25 -17.02
CA LEU A 213 7.66 -1.23 -17.32
C LEU A 213 8.00 -1.89 -18.67
N ASP A 214 7.86 -3.19 -18.74
CA ASP A 214 8.12 -3.98 -19.95
C ASP A 214 6.84 -4.63 -20.50
N SER A 215 6.99 -5.51 -21.49
CA SER A 215 5.89 -6.22 -22.16
C SER A 215 5.08 -7.16 -21.24
N ARG A 216 5.48 -7.35 -19.97
CA ARG A 216 4.70 -8.12 -18.99
C ARG A 216 3.45 -7.39 -18.52
N TYR A 217 3.42 -6.07 -18.62
CA TYR A 217 2.30 -5.25 -18.17
C TYR A 217 1.28 -5.04 -19.27
N TYR A 218 0.00 -5.06 -18.93
CA TYR A 218 -1.11 -4.81 -19.85
C TYR A 218 -2.34 -4.32 -19.08
N TYR A 219 -3.28 -3.69 -19.77
CA TYR A 219 -4.58 -3.35 -19.21
C TYR A 219 -5.62 -4.42 -19.56
N ASP A 220 -6.37 -4.88 -18.54
CA ASP A 220 -7.46 -5.84 -18.74
C ASP A 220 -8.75 -5.15 -19.23
N GLU A 221 -9.80 -5.96 -19.48
CA GLU A 221 -11.12 -5.47 -19.94
C GLU A 221 -11.78 -4.52 -18.92
N GLN A 222 -11.46 -4.66 -17.63
CA GLN A 222 -11.96 -3.80 -16.57
C GLN A 222 -11.08 -2.56 -16.36
N LYS A 223 -10.08 -2.35 -17.23
CA LYS A 223 -9.15 -1.21 -17.21
C LYS A 223 -8.17 -1.20 -16.02
N PHE A 224 -7.89 -2.34 -15.42
CA PHE A 224 -6.83 -2.47 -14.42
C PHE A 224 -5.49 -2.81 -15.07
N LEU A 225 -4.41 -2.23 -14.55
CA LEU A 225 -3.07 -2.63 -14.91
C LEU A 225 -2.78 -4.03 -14.34
N ARG A 226 -2.39 -4.95 -15.20
CA ARG A 226 -2.11 -6.37 -14.87
C ARG A 226 -0.69 -6.74 -15.28
N SER A 227 -0.22 -7.90 -14.80
CA SER A 227 1.04 -8.49 -15.20
C SER A 227 0.84 -9.96 -15.57
N THR A 228 1.55 -10.43 -16.58
CA THR A 228 1.55 -11.84 -17.02
C THR A 228 2.13 -12.78 -15.98
N LYS A 229 2.97 -12.29 -15.04
CA LYS A 229 3.46 -13.07 -13.90
C LYS A 229 2.44 -13.00 -12.76
N THR A 230 1.46 -13.90 -12.83
CA THR A 230 0.46 -14.06 -11.78
C THR A 230 1.04 -14.80 -10.58
N LYS A 231 1.33 -14.08 -9.52
CA LYS A 231 1.36 -14.59 -8.14
C LYS A 231 0.07 -14.15 -7.45
N ARG A 232 -0.19 -14.59 -6.22
CA ARG A 232 -1.28 -14.07 -5.38
C ARG A 232 -1.28 -12.54 -5.43
N SER A 233 -2.44 -11.91 -5.39
CA SER A 233 -2.61 -10.47 -5.63
C SER A 233 -1.64 -9.60 -4.79
N GLU A 234 -1.39 -9.99 -3.54
CA GLU A 234 -0.52 -9.28 -2.60
C GLU A 234 0.98 -9.33 -2.98
N GLN A 235 1.39 -10.33 -3.76
CA GLN A 235 2.78 -10.52 -4.23
C GLN A 235 2.94 -10.29 -5.73
N SER A 236 1.93 -9.74 -6.39
CA SER A 236 1.96 -9.48 -7.83
C SER A 236 3.03 -8.43 -8.19
N ASP A 237 3.54 -8.50 -9.42
CA ASP A 237 4.45 -7.47 -9.93
C ASP A 237 3.78 -6.10 -9.97
N VAL A 238 2.45 -6.04 -10.16
CA VAL A 238 1.67 -4.81 -10.13
C VAL A 238 1.65 -4.20 -8.72
N ARG A 239 1.48 -5.02 -7.66
CA ARG A 239 1.53 -4.53 -6.28
C ARG A 239 2.92 -4.01 -5.92
N LYS A 240 3.98 -4.67 -6.38
CA LYS A 240 5.35 -4.17 -6.21
C LYS A 240 5.56 -2.85 -6.93
N LEU A 241 5.12 -2.76 -8.19
CA LEU A 241 5.18 -1.54 -8.97
C LEU A 241 4.44 -0.39 -8.25
N PHE A 242 3.23 -0.65 -7.77
CA PHE A 242 2.44 0.32 -7.01
C PHE A 242 3.18 0.82 -5.76
N HIS A 243 3.78 -0.07 -4.98
CA HIS A 243 4.61 0.32 -3.83
C HIS A 243 5.82 1.16 -4.25
N GLN A 244 6.48 0.80 -5.36
CA GLN A 244 7.60 1.58 -5.90
C GLN A 244 7.16 3.01 -6.26
N LEU A 245 6.11 3.13 -7.05
CA LEU A 245 5.60 4.42 -7.50
C LEU A 245 5.20 5.34 -6.35
N ASN A 246 4.59 4.79 -5.30
CA ASN A 246 4.20 5.55 -4.11
C ASN A 246 5.39 6.02 -3.24
N GLN A 247 6.64 5.67 -3.56
CA GLN A 247 7.82 6.25 -2.94
C GLN A 247 8.22 7.60 -3.56
N ALA A 248 7.75 7.90 -4.77
CA ALA A 248 8.06 9.17 -5.43
C ALA A 248 7.40 10.35 -4.71
N LYS A 249 8.17 11.42 -4.44
CA LYS A 249 7.69 12.63 -3.75
C LYS A 249 7.48 13.81 -4.70
N GLU A 250 8.41 14.06 -5.60
CA GLU A 250 8.46 15.27 -6.43
C GLU A 250 8.26 14.99 -7.91
N SER A 251 8.97 13.98 -8.45
CA SER A 251 8.89 13.69 -9.89
C SER A 251 9.05 12.21 -10.21
N LEU A 252 8.49 11.79 -11.34
CA LEU A 252 8.44 10.41 -11.78
C LEU A 252 8.79 10.30 -13.27
N ILE A 253 9.72 9.41 -13.62
CA ILE A 253 9.97 8.97 -14.98
C ILE A 253 9.52 7.52 -15.13
N LEU A 254 8.68 7.25 -16.13
CA LEU A 254 8.30 5.91 -16.54
C LEU A 254 8.96 5.57 -17.89
N VAL A 255 9.80 4.56 -17.91
CA VAL A 255 10.40 4.02 -19.12
C VAL A 255 9.63 2.78 -19.53
N ILE A 256 8.93 2.87 -20.67
CA ILE A 256 8.09 1.79 -21.20
C ILE A 256 8.87 1.07 -22.28
N LYS A 257 9.30 -0.16 -21.99
CA LYS A 257 10.12 -0.96 -22.88
C LYS A 257 9.25 -1.95 -23.69
N GLU A 258 9.34 -1.92 -25.01
CA GLU A 258 8.70 -2.87 -25.93
C GLU A 258 7.20 -3.07 -25.66
N ASN A 259 6.50 -2.02 -25.21
CA ASN A 259 5.08 -2.09 -24.84
C ASN A 259 4.31 -0.85 -25.34
N PRO A 260 4.04 -0.75 -26.65
CA PRO A 260 3.37 0.42 -27.21
C PRO A 260 1.96 0.64 -26.66
N ALA A 261 1.22 -0.44 -26.37
CA ALA A 261 -0.15 -0.33 -25.88
C ALA A 261 -0.22 0.36 -24.49
N VAL A 262 0.67 0.01 -23.57
CA VAL A 262 0.76 0.66 -22.26
C VAL A 262 1.28 2.09 -22.42
N TYR A 263 2.27 2.30 -23.32
CA TYR A 263 2.80 3.63 -23.60
C TYR A 263 1.74 4.62 -24.09
N GLU A 264 0.98 4.24 -25.12
CA GLU A 264 -0.12 5.05 -25.66
C GLU A 264 -1.16 5.37 -24.59
N THR A 265 -1.54 4.36 -23.78
CA THR A 265 -2.50 4.53 -22.70
C THR A 265 -2.00 5.54 -21.65
N LEU A 266 -0.72 5.49 -21.29
CA LEU A 266 -0.14 6.42 -20.31
C LEU A 266 0.02 7.84 -20.89
N LEU A 267 0.31 7.97 -22.19
CA LEU A 267 0.29 9.29 -22.86
C LEU A 267 -1.12 9.89 -22.87
N ASP A 268 -2.14 9.08 -23.08
CA ASP A 268 -3.53 9.52 -23.02
C ASP A 268 -3.95 10.02 -21.61
N LEU A 269 -3.33 9.48 -20.56
CA LEU A 269 -3.53 9.97 -19.18
C LEU A 269 -2.85 11.31 -18.90
N LEU A 270 -1.79 11.63 -19.64
CA LEU A 270 -1.05 12.90 -19.50
C LEU A 270 -1.71 14.08 -20.24
N GLN A 271 -2.60 13.79 -21.18
CA GLN A 271 -3.35 14.79 -21.97
C GLN A 271 -4.68 15.15 -21.30
#